data_415f173a4b14ba60146701291e350910
#
_entry.id   415f173a4b14ba60146701291e350910
#
_cell.length_a   1.000
_cell.length_b   1.000
_cell.length_c   1.000
_cell.angle_alpha   90.00
_cell.angle_beta   90.00
_cell.angle_gamma   90.00
#
_symmetry.space_group_name_H-M   'P 1'
#
loop_
_entity.id
_entity.type
_entity.pdbx_description
1 polymer ?
#
loop_
_entity_poly.entity_id
_entity_poly.type
_entity_poly.pdbx_seq_one_letter_code
_entity_poly.pdbx_strand_id
1 'polypeptide(L)'
;MLSQQSTRSLRSCREHASGRAATKLVRVQAFKPASTAAAASRSSSSPVVQLHRQQQLPVVSSRQSSVAVHASSSSAVAASQAYRSKPANQVNVLVVGPTGYIGRFVTKELIARGYNVIAFAREQAGIKGKMGKEDTKKELPGAQVVFGDVTNLQSLRDTAFAQPVDVVVSCLASRTGGKKDSWAIDYQATKNVLDVARERGASHFVLLSAICVQKPLLEFQRAKLQLEADLQAAGDISYSIVRPTAFFKSLAGQVELVKQGKPYVMFGDGNLASCKPISEQDLARFMADCITDADKANAVLPIGGPGKALSAKAQADILFRLTGLPPKYFPVPIALMDGIIGIFDFLAKIFPALEDSAEFGKIGRYYAAESMLLWDEKRGVYDADATPSYGTDTLEGFFQKALTEGLKGQELGDQAVFGVGE
;
A
#
# COMPACT_ATOMS: atom_id res chain seq x y z
N MET A 1 8.98 55.00 -37.49
CA MET A 1 9.95 55.84 -36.74
C MET A 1 10.64 54.84 -35.81
N LEU A 2 11.81 54.35 -36.22
CA LEU A 2 13.15 54.72 -35.85
C LEU A 2 13.39 54.38 -34.36
N SER A 3 14.35 53.67 -33.89
CA SER A 3 15.59 53.11 -34.45
C SER A 3 16.43 52.62 -33.25
N GLN A 4 17.08 51.51 -33.47
CA GLN A 4 18.52 51.26 -33.28
C GLN A 4 19.07 51.17 -31.83
N GLN A 5 19.57 49.95 -31.53
CA GLN A 5 21.01 49.56 -31.51
C GLN A 5 21.80 49.98 -30.26
N SER A 6 22.38 49.04 -29.54
CA SER A 6 23.84 49.01 -29.46
C SER A 6 24.35 47.68 -28.86
N THR A 7 25.20 47.08 -29.65
CA THR A 7 26.18 46.01 -29.39
C THR A 7 27.42 46.55 -28.66
N ARG A 8 28.10 45.71 -27.89
CA ARG A 8 29.56 45.60 -27.59
C ARG A 8 29.75 45.07 -26.17
N SER A 9 30.66 44.20 -25.80
CA SER A 9 31.93 43.75 -26.37
C SER A 9 32.48 42.61 -25.50
N LEU A 10 33.13 41.69 -26.16
CA LEU A 10 34.03 40.64 -25.67
C LEU A 10 35.26 41.15 -24.92
N ARG A 11 35.72 40.34 -23.91
CA ARG A 11 37.16 39.93 -23.71
C ARG A 11 37.24 39.30 -22.33
N SER A 12 37.53 37.99 -22.20
CA SER A 12 38.87 37.38 -22.18
C SER A 12 39.65 37.64 -20.89
N CYS A 13 39.77 36.61 -20.03
CA CYS A 13 41.01 36.28 -19.34
C CYS A 13 41.06 34.77 -19.05
N ARG A 14 42.03 34.12 -19.66
CA ARG A 14 42.60 32.81 -19.30
C ARG A 14 43.59 33.05 -18.17
N GLU A 15 43.68 32.09 -17.20
CA GLU A 15 44.97 31.45 -16.80
C GLU A 15 44.75 30.58 -15.56
N HIS A 16 45.04 29.35 -15.71
CA HIS A 16 45.98 28.43 -15.02
C HIS A 16 45.84 28.25 -13.51
N ALA A 17 45.46 27.02 -13.13
CA ALA A 17 46.25 26.24 -12.15
C ALA A 17 45.88 24.74 -12.22
N SER A 18 46.89 23.96 -12.62
CA SER A 18 46.94 22.51 -12.58
C SER A 18 47.10 22.01 -11.14
N GLY A 19 46.27 21.08 -10.72
CA GLY A 19 46.42 20.35 -9.46
C GLY A 19 46.14 18.87 -9.68
N ARG A 20 47.21 18.08 -9.89
CA ARG A 20 47.17 16.62 -9.91
C ARG A 20 46.87 16.11 -8.50
N ALA A 21 45.79 15.39 -8.32
CA ALA A 21 45.57 14.53 -7.15
C ALA A 21 45.71 13.07 -7.57
N ALA A 22 46.66 12.41 -6.96
CA ALA A 22 47.07 11.04 -7.21
C ALA A 22 46.04 10.04 -6.68
N THR A 23 45.61 9.14 -7.53
CA THR A 23 44.78 7.98 -7.21
C THR A 23 45.65 6.92 -6.50
N LYS A 24 45.41 6.69 -5.22
CA LYS A 24 45.96 5.53 -4.51
C LYS A 24 45.10 4.31 -4.81
N LEU A 25 45.67 3.41 -5.61
CA LEU A 25 45.17 2.04 -5.76
C LEU A 25 45.46 1.25 -4.46
N VAL A 26 44.40 0.83 -3.80
CA VAL A 26 44.48 -0.17 -2.72
C VAL A 26 44.33 -1.55 -3.34
N ARG A 27 45.43 -2.29 -3.29
CA ARG A 27 45.56 -3.66 -3.76
C ARG A 27 44.91 -4.60 -2.72
N VAL A 28 43.76 -5.22 -3.07
CA VAL A 28 43.14 -6.28 -2.25
C VAL A 28 43.81 -7.60 -2.62
N GLN A 29 44.48 -8.20 -1.66
CA GLN A 29 45.07 -9.55 -1.76
C GLN A 29 43.96 -10.61 -1.64
N ALA A 30 43.97 -11.55 -2.57
CA ALA A 30 43.09 -12.71 -2.61
C ALA A 30 43.52 -13.71 -1.50
N PHE A 31 42.57 -14.11 -0.64
CA PHE A 31 42.71 -15.25 0.28
C PHE A 31 42.18 -16.53 -0.41
N LYS A 32 43.04 -17.56 -0.50
CA LYS A 32 42.70 -18.91 -0.92
C LYS A 32 42.00 -19.65 0.22
N PRO A 33 41.01 -20.48 -0.02
CA PRO A 33 40.44 -21.37 1.00
C PRO A 33 41.30 -22.64 1.15
N ALA A 34 41.53 -23.03 2.39
CA ALA A 34 42.12 -24.32 2.74
C ALA A 34 41.03 -25.37 2.90
N SER A 35 41.25 -26.50 2.23
CA SER A 35 40.48 -27.73 2.37
C SER A 35 40.97 -28.52 3.56
N THR A 36 40.05 -29.05 4.39
CA THR A 36 40.31 -30.33 5.11
C THR A 36 39.01 -31.07 5.33
N ALA A 37 38.96 -32.26 4.77
CA ALA A 37 38.01 -33.30 5.01
C ALA A 37 38.36 -34.07 6.29
N ALA A 38 37.35 -34.50 7.04
CA ALA A 38 37.42 -35.82 7.73
C ALA A 38 36.00 -36.18 8.26
N ALA A 39 35.61 -37.38 7.87
CA ALA A 39 34.43 -38.10 8.30
C ALA A 39 34.58 -38.67 9.74
N ALA A 40 33.45 -38.78 10.45
CA ALA A 40 33.22 -39.88 11.39
C ALA A 40 31.74 -39.99 11.74
N SER A 41 31.17 -41.12 11.35
CA SER A 41 29.91 -41.71 11.78
C SER A 41 29.90 -42.04 13.28
N ARG A 42 28.81 -41.82 13.97
CA ARG A 42 28.35 -42.71 15.07
C ARG A 42 26.86 -42.52 15.36
N SER A 43 26.17 -43.63 15.27
CA SER A 43 24.83 -43.97 15.72
C SER A 43 24.70 -43.90 17.25
N SER A 44 23.57 -43.47 17.78
CA SER A 44 22.96 -44.06 19.00
C SER A 44 21.55 -43.43 19.24
N SER A 45 20.54 -44.28 19.02
CA SER A 45 19.45 -44.69 19.93
C SER A 45 18.72 -43.61 20.75
N SER A 46 17.43 -43.58 20.44
CA SER A 46 16.32 -42.97 21.22
C SER A 46 16.17 -43.60 22.61
N PRO A 47 15.53 -42.93 23.53
CA PRO A 47 14.58 -43.59 24.41
C PRO A 47 13.16 -43.03 24.28
N VAL A 48 12.27 -43.99 24.13
CA VAL A 48 10.82 -43.95 24.37
C VAL A 48 10.56 -43.54 25.81
N VAL A 49 9.70 -42.57 26.03
CA VAL A 49 9.08 -42.32 27.33
C VAL A 49 7.57 -42.37 27.16
N GLN A 50 7.00 -43.22 28.01
CA GLN A 50 5.64 -43.68 28.07
C GLN A 50 4.61 -42.61 28.46
N LEU A 51 3.41 -42.88 28.01
CA LEU A 51 2.12 -42.31 28.37
C LEU A 51 1.90 -42.13 29.88
N HIS A 52 1.34 -40.98 30.26
CA HIS A 52 0.55 -40.87 31.48
C HIS A 52 -0.85 -40.33 31.17
N ARG A 53 -1.79 -41.25 31.31
CA ARG A 53 -3.13 -41.23 31.90
C ARG A 53 -3.93 -39.93 31.82
N GLN A 54 -4.96 -39.96 30.96
CA GLN A 54 -6.13 -39.10 30.97
C GLN A 54 -6.86 -39.15 32.31
N GLN A 55 -7.04 -37.99 32.95
CA GLN A 55 -8.08 -37.82 33.94
C GLN A 55 -9.32 -37.20 33.30
N GLN A 56 -10.39 -37.96 33.26
CA GLN A 56 -11.72 -37.51 32.87
C GLN A 56 -12.28 -36.57 33.96
N LEU A 57 -12.65 -35.35 33.61
CA LEU A 57 -13.49 -34.47 34.41
C LEU A 57 -14.95 -34.61 33.97
N PRO A 58 -15.90 -34.44 34.86
CA PRO A 58 -17.30 -34.82 34.65
C PRO A 58 -18.00 -33.84 33.71
N VAL A 59 -18.83 -34.39 32.82
CA VAL A 59 -19.75 -33.69 31.93
C VAL A 59 -20.86 -33.09 32.78
N VAL A 60 -20.83 -31.74 32.95
CA VAL A 60 -22.01 -31.01 33.46
C VAL A 60 -22.86 -30.63 32.26
N SER A 61 -24.00 -31.31 32.14
CA SER A 61 -25.07 -30.98 31.20
C SER A 61 -25.65 -29.60 31.56
N SER A 62 -25.37 -28.57 30.75
CA SER A 62 -26.15 -27.34 30.73
C SER A 62 -26.84 -27.18 29.38
N ARG A 63 -27.96 -27.82 29.20
CA ARG A 63 -28.97 -27.37 28.23
C ARG A 63 -29.67 -26.18 28.85
N GLN A 64 -29.40 -24.98 28.29
CA GLN A 64 -30.25 -23.78 28.25
C GLN A 64 -29.35 -22.53 28.17
N SER A 65 -28.90 -22.13 26.97
CA SER A 65 -28.44 -20.77 26.68
C SER A 65 -28.22 -20.49 25.19
N SER A 66 -28.55 -21.42 24.28
CA SER A 66 -28.24 -21.25 22.86
C SER A 66 -29.25 -20.44 22.03
N VAL A 67 -30.41 -20.06 22.60
CA VAL A 67 -31.47 -19.34 21.87
C VAL A 67 -31.33 -17.82 21.99
N ALA A 68 -30.79 -17.31 23.11
CA ALA A 68 -30.65 -15.86 23.31
C ALA A 68 -29.50 -15.22 22.57
N VAL A 69 -28.41 -15.96 22.30
CA VAL A 69 -27.22 -15.44 21.61
C VAL A 69 -27.47 -15.30 20.08
N HIS A 70 -28.28 -16.18 19.49
CA HIS A 70 -28.61 -16.11 18.07
C HIS A 70 -29.62 -15.01 17.72
N ALA A 71 -30.53 -14.67 18.65
CA ALA A 71 -31.50 -13.58 18.45
C ALA A 71 -30.87 -12.18 18.56
N SER A 72 -29.88 -12.01 19.44
CA SER A 72 -29.17 -10.74 19.57
C SER A 72 -28.22 -10.44 18.38
N SER A 73 -27.59 -11.48 17.83
CA SER A 73 -26.72 -11.31 16.64
C SER A 73 -27.50 -11.00 15.36
N SER A 74 -28.67 -11.58 15.17
CA SER A 74 -29.51 -11.31 14.00
C SER A 74 -30.14 -9.91 14.01
N SER A 75 -30.51 -9.39 15.18
CA SER A 75 -31.03 -8.02 15.31
C SER A 75 -29.94 -6.96 15.14
N ALA A 76 -28.72 -7.21 15.63
CA ALA A 76 -27.58 -6.32 15.43
C ALA A 76 -27.15 -6.25 13.95
N VAL A 77 -27.14 -7.40 13.26
CA VAL A 77 -26.85 -7.46 11.82
C VAL A 77 -27.93 -6.78 11.00
N ALA A 78 -29.20 -6.92 11.35
CA ALA A 78 -30.30 -6.22 10.68
C ALA A 78 -30.25 -4.69 10.88
N ALA A 79 -29.94 -4.22 12.09
CA ALA A 79 -29.74 -2.82 12.40
C ALA A 79 -28.52 -2.24 11.67
N SER A 80 -27.44 -3.02 11.53
CA SER A 80 -26.20 -2.62 10.84
C SER A 80 -26.37 -2.41 9.33
N GLN A 81 -27.50 -2.83 8.73
CA GLN A 81 -27.77 -2.67 7.29
C GLN A 81 -28.80 -1.59 6.96
N ALA A 82 -29.44 -0.99 7.96
CA ALA A 82 -30.51 0.00 7.75
C ALA A 82 -30.08 1.22 6.93
N TYR A 83 -28.80 1.59 6.97
CA TYR A 83 -28.27 2.71 6.16
C TYR A 83 -28.32 2.44 4.65
N ARG A 84 -28.26 1.16 4.22
CA ARG A 84 -28.31 0.81 2.78
C ARG A 84 -29.65 1.13 2.10
N SER A 85 -30.72 1.22 2.87
CA SER A 85 -32.04 1.63 2.38
C SER A 85 -32.24 3.14 2.32
N LYS A 86 -31.32 3.92 2.92
CA LYS A 86 -31.38 5.39 2.89
C LYS A 86 -30.91 5.91 1.54
N PRO A 87 -31.46 7.02 1.02
CA PRO A 87 -30.87 7.74 -0.10
C PRO A 87 -29.47 8.25 0.28
N ALA A 88 -28.57 8.34 -0.71
CA ALA A 88 -27.15 8.65 -0.47
C ALA A 88 -26.94 9.93 0.37
N ASN A 89 -27.75 10.97 0.13
CA ASN A 89 -27.71 12.24 0.85
C ASN A 89 -28.22 12.18 2.30
N GLN A 90 -28.61 11.01 2.78
CA GLN A 90 -28.95 10.74 4.17
C GLN A 90 -27.98 9.76 4.85
N VAL A 91 -26.96 9.32 4.12
CA VAL A 91 -25.89 8.44 4.66
C VAL A 91 -24.67 9.28 4.94
N ASN A 92 -24.26 9.30 6.22
CA ASN A 92 -23.06 10.00 6.67
C ASN A 92 -21.85 9.08 6.55
N VAL A 93 -20.89 9.43 5.70
CA VAL A 93 -19.68 8.65 5.45
C VAL A 93 -18.47 9.40 5.99
N LEU A 94 -17.82 8.85 7.01
CA LEU A 94 -16.54 9.35 7.52
C LEU A 94 -15.39 8.75 6.69
N VAL A 95 -14.58 9.60 6.07
CA VAL A 95 -13.35 9.19 5.40
C VAL A 95 -12.15 9.61 6.24
N VAL A 96 -11.33 8.64 6.67
CA VAL A 96 -10.04 8.91 7.33
C VAL A 96 -8.90 8.69 6.33
N GLY A 97 -7.95 9.64 6.28
CA GLY A 97 -6.93 9.70 5.25
C GLY A 97 -7.42 10.27 3.90
N PRO A 98 -8.34 11.26 3.89
CA PRO A 98 -9.00 11.76 2.67
C PRO A 98 -8.07 12.51 1.71
N THR A 99 -6.92 12.97 2.20
CA THR A 99 -5.90 13.70 1.42
C THR A 99 -4.74 12.80 0.96
N GLY A 100 -4.79 11.51 1.35
CA GLY A 100 -3.86 10.50 0.89
C GLY A 100 -4.05 10.17 -0.60
N TYR A 101 -3.10 9.41 -1.15
CA TYR A 101 -3.09 9.09 -2.57
C TYR A 101 -4.40 8.46 -3.06
N ILE A 102 -4.89 7.41 -2.44
CA ILE A 102 -6.20 6.79 -2.79
C ILE A 102 -7.35 7.56 -2.13
N GLY A 103 -7.17 8.02 -0.89
CA GLY A 103 -8.26 8.65 -0.12
C GLY A 103 -8.89 9.84 -0.81
N ARG A 104 -8.12 10.65 -1.56
CA ARG A 104 -8.67 11.78 -2.33
C ARG A 104 -9.63 11.35 -3.44
N PHE A 105 -9.32 10.24 -4.15
CA PHE A 105 -10.20 9.70 -5.18
C PHE A 105 -11.46 9.11 -4.56
N VAL A 106 -11.33 8.37 -3.47
CA VAL A 106 -12.45 7.80 -2.72
C VAL A 106 -13.36 8.92 -2.20
N THR A 107 -12.79 9.97 -1.60
CA THR A 107 -13.57 11.10 -1.08
C THR A 107 -14.34 11.79 -2.21
N LYS A 108 -13.71 12.08 -3.34
CA LYS A 108 -14.34 12.70 -4.51
C LYS A 108 -15.44 11.82 -5.12
N GLU A 109 -15.22 10.52 -5.20
CA GLU A 109 -16.21 9.56 -5.69
C GLU A 109 -17.44 9.52 -4.78
N LEU A 110 -17.27 9.49 -3.46
CA LEU A 110 -18.37 9.50 -2.50
C LEU A 110 -19.17 10.80 -2.57
N ILE A 111 -18.51 11.95 -2.72
CA ILE A 111 -19.17 13.24 -2.96
C ILE A 111 -19.98 13.21 -4.27
N ALA A 112 -19.38 12.70 -5.35
CA ALA A 112 -20.04 12.59 -6.66
C ALA A 112 -21.29 11.68 -6.63
N ARG A 113 -21.29 10.66 -5.75
CA ARG A 113 -22.46 9.79 -5.52
C ARG A 113 -23.52 10.42 -4.60
N GLY A 114 -23.26 11.62 -4.06
CA GLY A 114 -24.21 12.38 -3.26
C GLY A 114 -24.24 11.99 -1.78
N TYR A 115 -23.22 11.30 -1.25
CA TYR A 115 -23.12 11.01 0.19
C TYR A 115 -22.80 12.27 1.01
N ASN A 116 -23.23 12.30 2.28
CA ASN A 116 -22.77 13.28 3.25
C ASN A 116 -21.37 12.90 3.73
N VAL A 117 -20.35 13.46 3.09
CA VAL A 117 -18.96 13.07 3.35
C VAL A 117 -18.33 13.94 4.43
N ILE A 118 -17.87 13.32 5.51
CA ILE A 118 -17.04 13.90 6.56
C ILE A 118 -15.59 13.51 6.27
N ALA A 119 -14.75 14.47 5.87
CA ALA A 119 -13.35 14.23 5.54
C ALA A 119 -12.47 14.60 6.74
N PHE A 120 -11.98 13.58 7.47
CA PHE A 120 -11.13 13.79 8.65
C PHE A 120 -9.65 13.84 8.26
N ALA A 121 -9.05 15.00 8.37
CA ALA A 121 -7.69 15.28 7.95
C ALA A 121 -6.85 15.90 9.08
N ARG A 122 -5.53 15.79 8.97
CA ARG A 122 -4.60 16.54 9.82
C ARG A 122 -4.55 18.01 9.37
N GLU A 123 -4.19 18.92 10.26
CA GLU A 123 -4.04 20.35 9.94
C GLU A 123 -3.00 20.60 8.84
N GLN A 124 -1.94 19.80 8.83
CA GLN A 124 -0.98 19.71 7.73
C GLN A 124 -1.14 18.35 7.05
N ALA A 125 -1.84 18.36 5.95
CA ALA A 125 -2.27 17.18 5.22
C ALA A 125 -1.51 17.00 3.89
N GLY A 126 -1.96 16.03 3.09
CA GLY A 126 -1.40 15.73 1.78
C GLY A 126 -0.01 15.07 1.82
N ILE A 127 0.57 14.93 0.64
CA ILE A 127 1.89 14.34 0.46
C ILE A 127 2.94 15.27 1.10
N LYS A 128 3.82 14.71 1.95
CA LYS A 128 4.85 15.46 2.71
C LYS A 128 4.29 16.58 3.62
N GLY A 129 2.98 16.56 3.94
CA GLY A 129 2.38 17.57 4.83
C GLY A 129 2.35 18.99 4.24
N LYS A 130 2.39 19.12 2.93
CA LYS A 130 2.46 20.42 2.23
C LYS A 130 1.11 21.16 2.13
N MET A 131 -0.01 20.49 2.42
CA MET A 131 -1.36 21.07 2.32
C MET A 131 -1.81 21.60 3.67
N GLY A 132 -2.07 22.90 3.76
CA GLY A 132 -2.70 23.53 4.92
C GLY A 132 -4.22 23.29 4.96
N LYS A 133 -4.90 23.82 5.99
CA LYS A 133 -6.36 23.66 6.18
C LYS A 133 -7.16 24.16 4.97
N GLU A 134 -6.82 25.32 4.45
CA GLU A 134 -7.56 25.93 3.33
C GLU A 134 -7.33 25.17 2.01
N ASP A 135 -6.11 24.69 1.77
CA ASP A 135 -5.81 23.88 0.59
C ASP A 135 -6.54 22.53 0.65
N THR A 136 -6.63 21.93 1.85
CA THR A 136 -7.38 20.70 2.06
C THR A 136 -8.87 20.88 1.76
N LYS A 137 -9.48 22.00 2.20
CA LYS A 137 -10.88 22.30 1.87
C LYS A 137 -11.09 22.54 0.38
N LYS A 138 -10.15 23.22 -0.29
CA LYS A 138 -10.19 23.44 -1.75
C LYS A 138 -10.04 22.15 -2.54
N GLU A 139 -9.23 21.19 -2.06
CA GLU A 139 -9.02 19.89 -2.73
C GLU A 139 -10.25 18.99 -2.64
N LEU A 140 -11.09 19.14 -1.60
CA LEU A 140 -12.25 18.30 -1.30
C LEU A 140 -13.56 19.11 -1.27
N PRO A 141 -13.92 19.81 -2.36
CA PRO A 141 -15.14 20.59 -2.41
C PRO A 141 -16.36 19.67 -2.30
N GLY A 142 -17.30 20.01 -1.43
CA GLY A 142 -18.50 19.21 -1.16
C GLY A 142 -18.37 18.26 0.02
N ALA A 143 -17.16 18.08 0.61
CA ALA A 143 -17.00 17.39 1.88
C ALA A 143 -17.05 18.36 3.07
N GLN A 144 -17.60 17.91 4.18
CA GLN A 144 -17.36 18.54 5.47
C GLN A 144 -15.97 18.19 5.98
N VAL A 145 -15.00 19.07 5.77
CA VAL A 145 -13.62 18.85 6.21
C VAL A 145 -13.49 19.19 7.70
N VAL A 146 -13.12 18.22 8.50
CA VAL A 146 -12.82 18.35 9.93
C VAL A 146 -11.36 18.00 10.20
N PHE A 147 -10.74 18.68 11.16
CA PHE A 147 -9.32 18.54 11.43
C PHE A 147 -9.07 17.94 12.80
N GLY A 148 -8.12 16.99 12.86
CA GLY A 148 -7.70 16.33 14.08
C GLY A 148 -6.61 15.30 13.85
N ASP A 149 -6.37 14.46 14.86
CA ASP A 149 -5.33 13.45 14.88
C ASP A 149 -5.93 12.05 15.11
N VAL A 150 -5.74 11.14 14.17
CA VAL A 150 -6.19 9.73 14.25
C VAL A 150 -5.48 8.93 15.36
N THR A 151 -4.34 9.41 15.83
CA THR A 151 -3.60 8.78 16.93
C THR A 151 -4.16 9.15 18.31
N ASN A 152 -5.04 10.17 18.36
CA ASN A 152 -5.67 10.66 19.58
C ASN A 152 -7.16 10.29 19.61
N LEU A 153 -7.55 9.38 20.51
CA LEU A 153 -8.92 8.92 20.67
C LEU A 153 -9.90 10.07 21.00
N GLN A 154 -9.47 11.05 21.82
CA GLN A 154 -10.33 12.16 22.16
C GLN A 154 -10.56 13.08 20.96
N SER A 155 -9.52 13.33 20.14
CA SER A 155 -9.66 14.04 18.88
C SER A 155 -10.65 13.37 17.94
N LEU A 156 -10.63 12.04 17.84
CA LEU A 156 -11.60 11.29 17.04
C LEU A 156 -13.04 11.49 17.58
N ARG A 157 -13.25 11.35 18.89
CA ARG A 157 -14.58 11.50 19.51
C ARG A 157 -15.17 12.89 19.35
N ASP A 158 -14.33 13.93 19.50
CA ASP A 158 -14.78 15.33 19.55
C ASP A 158 -14.92 15.96 18.17
N THR A 159 -14.24 15.40 17.15
CA THR A 159 -14.23 16.03 15.83
C THR A 159 -14.73 15.08 14.73
N ALA A 160 -14.11 13.91 14.54
CA ALA A 160 -14.49 12.97 13.48
C ALA A 160 -15.89 12.40 13.70
N PHE A 161 -16.23 12.08 14.94
CA PHE A 161 -17.50 11.51 15.37
C PHE A 161 -18.35 12.47 16.20
N ALA A 162 -18.17 13.80 16.01
CA ALA A 162 -19.01 14.81 16.64
C ALA A 162 -20.48 14.76 16.19
N GLN A 163 -20.73 14.13 15.04
CA GLN A 163 -22.07 13.86 14.52
C GLN A 163 -22.22 12.37 14.20
N PRO A 164 -23.44 11.85 14.05
CA PRO A 164 -23.68 10.46 13.69
C PRO A 164 -22.98 10.07 12.40
N VAL A 165 -22.32 8.91 12.38
CA VAL A 165 -21.63 8.31 11.24
C VAL A 165 -22.27 6.96 10.95
N ASP A 166 -22.76 6.74 9.74
CA ASP A 166 -23.32 5.45 9.32
C ASP A 166 -22.20 4.51 8.85
N VAL A 167 -21.23 5.04 8.07
CA VAL A 167 -20.16 4.26 7.44
C VAL A 167 -18.81 4.96 7.63
N VAL A 168 -17.80 4.17 7.95
CA VAL A 168 -16.40 4.61 7.98
C VAL A 168 -15.65 4.04 6.80
N VAL A 169 -14.90 4.87 6.08
CA VAL A 169 -13.97 4.45 5.02
C VAL A 169 -12.55 4.83 5.43
N SER A 170 -11.72 3.83 5.71
CA SER A 170 -10.32 4.05 6.08
C SER A 170 -9.39 3.87 4.89
N CYS A 171 -8.74 4.98 4.52
CA CYS A 171 -7.66 5.03 3.54
C CYS A 171 -6.32 5.37 4.20
N LEU A 172 -6.17 5.07 5.51
CA LEU A 172 -4.93 5.28 6.23
C LEU A 172 -3.86 4.30 5.76
N ALA A 173 -2.65 4.81 5.62
CA ALA A 173 -1.46 4.00 5.36
C ALA A 173 -0.23 4.71 5.94
N SER A 174 0.75 3.93 6.39
CA SER A 174 2.07 4.42 6.76
C SER A 174 2.72 5.11 5.55
N ARG A 175 3.56 6.12 5.81
CA ARG A 175 4.23 6.86 4.75
C ARG A 175 5.47 6.15 4.23
N THR A 176 6.26 5.64 5.15
CA THR A 176 7.56 5.05 4.86
C THR A 176 7.51 3.54 4.72
N GLY A 177 6.48 2.89 5.28
CA GLY A 177 6.43 1.44 5.42
C GLY A 177 7.44 0.91 6.44
N GLY A 178 8.17 1.79 7.14
CA GLY A 178 9.06 1.43 8.24
C GLY A 178 8.30 0.80 9.40
N LYS A 179 8.99 0.04 10.24
CA LYS A 179 8.37 -0.77 11.30
C LYS A 179 7.51 0.06 12.25
N LYS A 180 8.04 1.17 12.79
CA LYS A 180 7.32 2.01 13.75
C LYS A 180 6.11 2.69 13.10
N ASP A 181 6.28 3.25 11.90
CA ASP A 181 5.22 3.94 11.16
C ASP A 181 4.10 2.99 10.77
N SER A 182 4.43 1.76 10.34
CA SER A 182 3.47 0.72 10.01
C SER A 182 2.58 0.35 11.21
N TRP A 183 3.16 0.04 12.35
CA TRP A 183 2.40 -0.30 13.55
C TRP A 183 1.63 0.89 14.14
N ALA A 184 2.16 2.11 14.02
CA ALA A 184 1.49 3.31 14.51
C ALA A 184 0.29 3.70 13.63
N ILE A 185 0.40 3.60 12.30
CA ILE A 185 -0.61 4.11 11.37
C ILE A 185 -1.46 3.00 10.74
N ASP A 186 -0.83 1.96 10.14
CA ASP A 186 -1.59 0.87 9.49
C ASP A 186 -2.37 0.06 10.52
N TYR A 187 -1.86 -0.05 11.77
CA TYR A 187 -2.55 -0.74 12.84
C TYR A 187 -3.19 0.23 13.84
N GLN A 188 -2.40 0.86 14.75
CA GLN A 188 -2.94 1.53 15.94
C GLN A 188 -3.89 2.69 15.62
N ALA A 189 -3.50 3.58 14.69
CA ALA A 189 -4.35 4.72 14.33
C ALA A 189 -5.67 4.25 13.68
N THR A 190 -5.61 3.23 12.82
CA THR A 190 -6.82 2.67 12.20
C THR A 190 -7.68 1.89 13.21
N LYS A 191 -7.04 1.21 14.17
CA LYS A 191 -7.72 0.55 15.31
C LYS A 191 -8.45 1.58 16.17
N ASN A 192 -7.82 2.73 16.46
CA ASN A 192 -8.48 3.82 17.20
C ASN A 192 -9.76 4.29 16.48
N VAL A 193 -9.71 4.41 15.16
CA VAL A 193 -10.89 4.77 14.36
C VAL A 193 -11.96 3.71 14.45
N LEU A 194 -11.59 2.43 14.36
CA LEU A 194 -12.52 1.31 14.51
C LEU A 194 -13.20 1.30 15.89
N ASP A 195 -12.42 1.49 16.96
CA ASP A 195 -12.94 1.48 18.32
C ASP A 195 -13.95 2.62 18.56
N VAL A 196 -13.62 3.83 18.11
CA VAL A 196 -14.55 4.97 18.22
C VAL A 196 -15.77 4.80 17.29
N ALA A 197 -15.59 4.23 16.09
CA ALA A 197 -16.70 3.91 15.19
C ALA A 197 -17.72 2.97 15.85
N ARG A 198 -17.24 1.91 16.51
CA ARG A 198 -18.09 0.96 17.27
C ARG A 198 -18.73 1.63 18.47
N GLU A 199 -17.97 2.41 19.26
CA GLU A 199 -18.48 3.20 20.40
C GLU A 199 -19.62 4.12 19.99
N ARG A 200 -19.55 4.72 18.79
CA ARG A 200 -20.51 5.68 18.25
C ARG A 200 -21.62 5.04 17.39
N GLY A 201 -21.62 3.72 17.28
CA GLY A 201 -22.67 2.96 16.59
C GLY A 201 -22.62 3.03 15.07
N ALA A 202 -21.45 3.25 14.46
CA ALA A 202 -21.30 3.12 13.03
C ALA A 202 -21.65 1.70 12.56
N SER A 203 -22.32 1.58 11.43
CA SER A 203 -22.89 0.33 10.95
C SER A 203 -21.96 -0.46 10.04
N HIS A 204 -21.03 0.21 9.37
CA HIS A 204 -20.14 -0.43 8.39
C HIS A 204 -18.76 0.20 8.34
N PHE A 205 -17.74 -0.62 8.10
CA PHE A 205 -16.35 -0.20 8.01
C PHE A 205 -15.72 -0.71 6.71
N VAL A 206 -15.38 0.18 5.79
CA VAL A 206 -14.64 -0.14 4.57
C VAL A 206 -13.16 0.12 4.81
N LEU A 207 -12.35 -0.94 4.77
CA LEU A 207 -10.91 -0.87 4.99
C LEU A 207 -10.15 -1.00 3.69
N LEU A 208 -9.32 -0.01 3.36
CA LEU A 208 -8.31 -0.13 2.31
C LEU A 208 -7.09 -0.90 2.85
N SER A 209 -7.04 -2.19 2.53
CA SER A 209 -5.90 -3.05 2.81
C SER A 209 -5.00 -3.18 1.56
N ALA A 210 -4.38 -4.32 1.32
CA ALA A 210 -3.54 -4.59 0.16
C ALA A 210 -3.51 -6.09 -0.15
N ILE A 211 -3.42 -6.48 -1.43
CA ILE A 211 -3.37 -7.90 -1.80
C ILE A 211 -2.10 -8.59 -1.28
N CYS A 212 -1.01 -7.83 -1.13
CA CYS A 212 0.27 -8.37 -0.67
C CYS A 212 0.27 -8.87 0.79
N VAL A 213 -0.78 -8.59 1.59
CA VAL A 213 -0.87 -9.11 2.96
C VAL A 213 -1.09 -10.63 3.01
N GLN A 214 -1.52 -11.26 1.92
CA GLN A 214 -1.72 -12.72 1.86
C GLN A 214 -0.41 -13.51 1.99
N LYS A 215 0.76 -12.85 1.82
CA LYS A 215 2.09 -13.42 2.03
C LYS A 215 2.95 -12.41 2.84
N PRO A 216 2.75 -12.31 4.16
CA PRO A 216 3.24 -11.20 4.98
C PRO A 216 4.72 -11.35 5.35
N LEU A 217 5.61 -10.80 4.53
CA LEU A 217 7.05 -10.76 4.77
C LEU A 217 7.52 -9.43 5.40
N LEU A 218 6.68 -8.39 5.34
CA LEU A 218 6.99 -7.01 5.73
C LEU A 218 6.16 -6.55 6.93
N GLU A 219 6.65 -5.58 7.68
CA GLU A 219 5.98 -5.12 8.89
C GLU A 219 4.63 -4.45 8.61
N PHE A 220 4.50 -3.64 7.53
CA PHE A 220 3.22 -3.03 7.19
C PHE A 220 2.15 -4.09 6.81
N GLN A 221 2.56 -5.21 6.23
CA GLN A 221 1.65 -6.31 5.90
C GLN A 221 1.11 -6.98 7.17
N ARG A 222 1.99 -7.20 8.16
CA ARG A 222 1.60 -7.77 9.47
C ARG A 222 0.69 -6.83 10.23
N ALA A 223 1.00 -5.51 10.23
CA ALA A 223 0.17 -4.49 10.86
C ALA A 223 -1.23 -4.44 10.26
N LYS A 224 -1.34 -4.48 8.92
CA LYS A 224 -2.65 -4.55 8.23
C LYS A 224 -3.41 -5.83 8.53
N LEU A 225 -2.75 -6.99 8.53
CA LEU A 225 -3.39 -8.27 8.86
C LEU A 225 -3.92 -8.30 10.30
N GLN A 226 -3.18 -7.73 11.25
CA GLN A 226 -3.66 -7.63 12.62
C GLN A 226 -4.94 -6.79 12.71
N LEU A 227 -4.98 -5.67 11.98
CA LEU A 227 -6.19 -4.84 11.91
C LEU A 227 -7.36 -5.56 11.21
N GLU A 228 -7.10 -6.28 10.13
CA GLU A 228 -8.13 -7.10 9.47
C GLU A 228 -8.71 -8.13 10.43
N ALA A 229 -7.87 -8.81 11.23
CA ALA A 229 -8.30 -9.78 12.22
C ALA A 229 -9.16 -9.12 13.32
N ASP A 230 -8.76 -7.96 13.83
CA ASP A 230 -9.52 -7.21 14.84
C ASP A 230 -10.88 -6.76 14.29
N LEU A 231 -10.91 -6.29 13.03
CA LEU A 231 -12.15 -5.88 12.37
C LEU A 231 -13.11 -7.06 12.15
N GLN A 232 -12.59 -8.22 11.72
CA GLN A 232 -13.40 -9.43 11.55
C GLN A 232 -13.92 -9.97 12.88
N ALA A 233 -13.15 -9.83 13.96
CA ALA A 233 -13.53 -10.27 15.30
C ALA A 233 -14.51 -9.31 16.01
N ALA A 234 -14.71 -8.09 15.50
CA ALA A 234 -15.53 -7.07 16.17
C ALA A 234 -16.99 -7.48 16.38
N GLY A 235 -17.62 -8.15 15.40
CA GLY A 235 -18.94 -8.79 15.54
C GLY A 235 -20.16 -7.85 15.61
N ASP A 236 -19.95 -6.58 15.97
CA ASP A 236 -20.99 -5.54 16.16
C ASP A 236 -20.99 -4.48 15.03
N ILE A 237 -20.06 -4.53 14.11
CA ILE A 237 -19.98 -3.70 12.92
C ILE A 237 -19.71 -4.57 11.69
N SER A 238 -20.44 -4.32 10.60
CA SER A 238 -20.14 -5.00 9.33
C SER A 238 -18.93 -4.38 8.64
N TYR A 239 -18.25 -5.15 7.77
CA TYR A 239 -17.03 -4.68 7.15
C TYR A 239 -16.93 -5.05 5.66
N SER A 240 -16.08 -4.30 4.92
CA SER A 240 -15.54 -4.67 3.62
C SER A 240 -14.04 -4.44 3.63
N ILE A 241 -13.25 -5.51 3.55
CA ILE A 241 -11.79 -5.43 3.54
C ILE A 241 -11.33 -5.49 2.10
N VAL A 242 -10.99 -4.34 1.52
CA VAL A 242 -10.57 -4.23 0.11
C VAL A 242 -9.07 -4.46 0.03
N ARG A 243 -8.65 -5.48 -0.72
CA ARG A 243 -7.24 -5.83 -0.98
C ARG A 243 -6.88 -5.58 -2.44
N PRO A 244 -6.58 -4.32 -2.82
CA PRO A 244 -6.23 -4.00 -4.20
C PRO A 244 -4.85 -4.56 -4.59
N THR A 245 -4.68 -4.77 -5.88
CA THR A 245 -3.40 -5.04 -6.53
C THR A 245 -2.57 -3.75 -6.67
N ALA A 246 -1.58 -3.72 -7.57
CA ALA A 246 -0.75 -2.53 -7.81
C ALA A 246 -1.57 -1.38 -8.40
N PHE A 247 -1.30 -0.15 -7.96
CA PHE A 247 -1.89 1.06 -8.52
C PHE A 247 -1.12 1.52 -9.76
N PHE A 248 -1.80 2.15 -10.72
CA PHE A 248 -1.16 2.65 -11.95
C PHE A 248 0.03 3.56 -11.65
N LYS A 249 -0.11 4.48 -10.70
CA LYS A 249 0.96 5.40 -10.33
C LYS A 249 2.21 4.69 -9.83
N SER A 250 2.07 3.59 -9.08
CA SER A 250 3.22 2.82 -8.60
C SER A 250 4.08 2.25 -9.74
N LEU A 251 3.50 2.13 -10.94
CA LEU A 251 4.14 1.62 -12.15
C LEU A 251 4.66 2.74 -13.06
N ALA A 252 4.41 4.01 -12.74
CA ALA A 252 4.79 5.16 -13.55
C ALA A 252 6.27 5.56 -13.43
N GLY A 253 7.00 5.01 -12.47
CA GLY A 253 8.36 5.46 -12.12
C GLY A 253 9.39 5.42 -13.26
N GLN A 254 9.13 4.65 -14.32
CA GLN A 254 10.04 4.53 -15.46
C GLN A 254 9.55 5.22 -16.74
N VAL A 255 8.36 5.84 -16.72
CA VAL A 255 7.79 6.52 -17.90
C VAL A 255 8.74 7.60 -18.41
N GLU A 256 9.23 8.48 -17.53
CA GLU A 256 10.15 9.55 -17.91
C GLU A 256 11.52 9.03 -18.38
N LEU A 257 12.03 7.96 -17.80
CA LEU A 257 13.29 7.33 -18.22
C LEU A 257 13.16 6.81 -19.67
N VAL A 258 12.10 6.08 -19.97
CA VAL A 258 11.84 5.56 -21.32
C VAL A 258 11.60 6.70 -22.31
N LYS A 259 10.82 7.73 -21.93
CA LYS A 259 10.59 8.93 -22.74
C LYS A 259 11.92 9.64 -23.14
N GLN A 260 12.91 9.61 -22.25
CA GLN A 260 14.26 10.14 -22.51
C GLN A 260 15.16 9.18 -23.30
N GLY A 261 14.63 8.04 -23.76
CA GLY A 261 15.41 7.02 -24.50
C GLY A 261 16.35 6.19 -23.63
N LYS A 262 16.22 6.26 -22.30
CA LYS A 262 16.95 5.44 -21.33
C LYS A 262 16.39 4.02 -21.27
N PRO A 263 17.17 3.01 -20.84
CA PRO A 263 16.69 1.66 -20.71
C PRO A 263 15.68 1.55 -19.57
N TYR A 264 14.69 0.66 -19.73
CA TYR A 264 13.78 0.25 -18.68
C TYR A 264 14.50 -0.72 -17.72
N VAL A 265 14.55 -0.35 -16.45
CA VAL A 265 15.19 -1.17 -15.40
C VAL A 265 14.21 -2.24 -14.92
N MET A 266 14.62 -3.51 -14.91
CA MET A 266 13.81 -4.62 -14.44
C MET A 266 14.66 -5.64 -13.68
N PHE A 267 14.04 -6.39 -12.76
CA PHE A 267 14.73 -7.44 -12.03
C PHE A 267 14.65 -8.77 -12.77
N GLY A 268 15.80 -9.48 -12.83
CA GLY A 268 15.92 -10.69 -13.61
C GLY A 268 15.61 -10.46 -15.10
N ASP A 269 14.79 -11.30 -15.67
CA ASP A 269 14.29 -11.20 -17.06
C ASP A 269 13.04 -10.31 -17.19
N GLY A 270 12.58 -9.70 -16.08
CA GLY A 270 11.37 -8.89 -16.01
C GLY A 270 10.07 -9.69 -15.88
N ASN A 271 10.16 -11.01 -15.68
CA ASN A 271 8.99 -11.90 -15.53
C ASN A 271 8.86 -12.54 -14.14
N LEU A 272 9.70 -12.11 -13.17
CA LEU A 272 9.69 -12.65 -11.80
C LEU A 272 8.37 -12.42 -11.08
N ALA A 273 7.75 -11.29 -11.31
CA ALA A 273 6.50 -10.88 -10.70
C ALA A 273 5.56 -10.26 -11.73
N SER A 274 4.26 -10.38 -11.49
CA SER A 274 3.22 -9.75 -12.31
C SER A 274 2.10 -9.19 -11.45
N CYS A 275 1.31 -8.28 -12.02
CA CYS A 275 0.17 -7.67 -11.37
C CYS A 275 -0.97 -7.46 -12.37
N LYS A 276 -2.21 -7.36 -11.86
CA LYS A 276 -3.38 -6.84 -12.56
C LYS A 276 -3.63 -5.40 -12.10
N PRO A 277 -2.91 -4.39 -12.63
CA PRO A 277 -2.94 -3.05 -12.06
C PRO A 277 -4.33 -2.44 -12.15
N ILE A 278 -4.72 -1.68 -11.11
CA ILE A 278 -6.00 -0.98 -11.02
C ILE A 278 -5.79 0.52 -10.96
N SER A 279 -6.64 1.29 -11.64
CA SER A 279 -6.61 2.76 -11.54
C SER A 279 -7.15 3.22 -10.19
N GLU A 280 -6.70 4.39 -9.76
CA GLU A 280 -7.15 5.03 -8.53
C GLU A 280 -8.66 5.34 -8.58
N GLN A 281 -9.15 5.69 -9.76
CA GLN A 281 -10.57 5.99 -9.97
C GLN A 281 -11.44 4.74 -9.92
N ASP A 282 -11.03 3.65 -10.57
CA ASP A 282 -11.77 2.39 -10.51
C ASP A 282 -11.74 1.80 -9.09
N LEU A 283 -10.61 1.90 -8.39
CA LEU A 283 -10.55 1.50 -6.98
C LEU A 283 -11.48 2.34 -6.10
N ALA A 284 -11.55 3.65 -6.34
CA ALA A 284 -12.47 4.52 -5.60
C ALA A 284 -13.93 4.15 -5.84
N ARG A 285 -14.30 3.84 -7.08
CA ARG A 285 -15.65 3.33 -7.45
C ARG A 285 -15.94 2.02 -6.72
N PHE A 286 -15.01 1.07 -6.75
CA PHE A 286 -15.16 -0.22 -6.06
C PHE A 286 -15.35 -0.04 -4.55
N MET A 287 -14.56 0.83 -3.91
CA MET A 287 -14.68 1.12 -2.47
C MET A 287 -16.02 1.80 -2.15
N ALA A 288 -16.52 2.66 -3.02
CA ALA A 288 -17.82 3.27 -2.86
C ALA A 288 -18.97 2.25 -3.05
N ASP A 289 -18.82 1.26 -3.95
CA ASP A 289 -19.77 0.15 -4.10
C ASP A 289 -19.86 -0.69 -2.81
N CYS A 290 -18.80 -0.81 -2.02
CA CYS A 290 -18.82 -1.52 -0.74
C CYS A 290 -19.81 -0.95 0.27
N ILE A 291 -20.25 0.31 0.10
CA ILE A 291 -21.23 0.95 0.98
C ILE A 291 -22.63 0.39 0.72
N THR A 292 -23.02 0.21 -0.54
CA THR A 292 -24.38 -0.17 -0.92
C THR A 292 -24.55 -1.64 -1.25
N ASP A 293 -23.52 -2.29 -1.76
CA ASP A 293 -23.56 -3.68 -2.19
C ASP A 293 -23.49 -4.64 -0.99
N ALA A 294 -24.59 -5.36 -0.75
CA ALA A 294 -24.70 -6.29 0.35
C ALA A 294 -23.76 -7.50 0.20
N ASP A 295 -23.43 -7.90 -1.03
CA ASP A 295 -22.55 -9.03 -1.31
C ASP A 295 -21.09 -8.72 -0.96
N LYS A 296 -20.75 -7.43 -0.80
CA LYS A 296 -19.42 -6.97 -0.35
C LYS A 296 -19.32 -6.83 1.17
N ALA A 297 -20.41 -7.05 1.90
CA ALA A 297 -20.40 -6.98 3.35
C ALA A 297 -19.83 -8.23 3.99
N ASN A 298 -19.07 -8.05 5.09
CA ASN A 298 -18.40 -9.10 5.85
C ASN A 298 -17.48 -9.96 4.98
N ALA A 299 -16.82 -9.34 4.02
CA ALA A 299 -15.99 -9.99 3.02
C ALA A 299 -14.59 -9.39 2.93
N VAL A 300 -13.63 -10.26 2.62
CA VAL A 300 -12.29 -9.87 2.17
C VAL A 300 -12.29 -9.88 0.64
N LEU A 301 -11.99 -8.75 0.03
CA LEU A 301 -12.22 -8.43 -1.36
C LEU A 301 -10.90 -8.16 -2.09
N PRO A 302 -10.19 -9.19 -2.57
CA PRO A 302 -9.08 -8.97 -3.48
C PRO A 302 -9.62 -8.39 -4.80
N ILE A 303 -8.93 -7.38 -5.35
CA ILE A 303 -9.39 -6.69 -6.55
C ILE A 303 -8.24 -6.16 -7.39
N GLY A 304 -8.26 -6.45 -8.68
CA GLY A 304 -7.37 -5.89 -9.69
C GLY A 304 -8.13 -5.11 -10.74
N GLY A 305 -7.40 -4.46 -11.63
CA GLY A 305 -7.96 -3.77 -12.79
C GLY A 305 -8.32 -4.72 -13.94
N PRO A 306 -8.85 -4.19 -15.04
CA PRO A 306 -9.23 -4.97 -16.20
C PRO A 306 -8.02 -5.54 -16.96
N GLY A 307 -8.26 -6.58 -17.74
CA GLY A 307 -7.27 -7.16 -18.63
C GLY A 307 -6.42 -8.25 -18.00
N LYS A 308 -5.31 -8.58 -18.67
CA LYS A 308 -4.39 -9.63 -18.26
C LYS A 308 -3.39 -9.12 -17.21
N ALA A 309 -2.82 -10.03 -16.44
CA ALA A 309 -1.68 -9.72 -15.58
C ALA A 309 -0.47 -9.30 -16.42
N LEU A 310 0.23 -8.26 -15.97
CA LEU A 310 1.37 -7.64 -16.63
C LEU A 310 2.63 -7.81 -15.80
N SER A 311 3.66 -8.44 -16.37
CA SER A 311 5.01 -8.46 -15.81
C SER A 311 5.73 -7.12 -16.04
N ALA A 312 6.86 -6.89 -15.37
CA ALA A 312 7.68 -5.71 -15.61
C ALA A 312 8.11 -5.59 -17.06
N LYS A 313 8.44 -6.73 -17.71
CA LYS A 313 8.74 -6.77 -19.13
C LYS A 313 7.55 -6.37 -20.00
N ALA A 314 6.35 -6.89 -19.71
CA ALA A 314 5.14 -6.53 -20.46
C ALA A 314 4.81 -5.02 -20.33
N GLN A 315 5.02 -4.44 -19.14
CA GLN A 315 4.85 -2.99 -18.91
C GLN A 315 5.87 -2.17 -19.73
N ALA A 316 7.14 -2.62 -19.78
CA ALA A 316 8.17 -2.00 -20.60
C ALA A 316 7.81 -2.07 -22.10
N ASP A 317 7.34 -3.22 -22.59
CA ASP A 317 6.93 -3.42 -23.97
C ASP A 317 5.80 -2.46 -24.38
N ILE A 318 4.83 -2.19 -23.46
CA ILE A 318 3.79 -1.18 -23.67
C ILE A 318 4.41 0.20 -23.83
N LEU A 319 5.32 0.60 -22.93
CA LEU A 319 5.96 1.92 -22.98
C LEU A 319 6.77 2.11 -24.26
N PHE A 320 7.57 1.13 -24.66
CA PHE A 320 8.35 1.21 -25.90
C PHE A 320 7.45 1.29 -27.14
N ARG A 321 6.35 0.55 -27.16
CA ARG A 321 5.35 0.65 -28.24
C ARG A 321 4.71 2.03 -28.31
N LEU A 322 4.32 2.61 -27.18
CA LEU A 322 3.70 3.94 -27.12
C LEU A 322 4.66 5.07 -27.49
N THR A 323 5.94 4.93 -27.16
CA THR A 323 6.95 5.96 -27.47
C THR A 323 7.53 5.81 -28.88
N GLY A 324 7.35 4.67 -29.56
CA GLY A 324 7.99 4.36 -30.85
C GLY A 324 9.51 4.17 -30.76
N LEU A 325 10.07 4.15 -29.54
CA LEU A 325 11.50 3.97 -29.34
C LEU A 325 11.89 2.48 -29.40
N PRO A 326 13.12 2.17 -29.87
CA PRO A 326 13.60 0.79 -29.84
C PRO A 326 13.70 0.28 -28.40
N PRO A 327 13.24 -0.96 -28.11
CA PRO A 327 13.30 -1.53 -26.79
C PRO A 327 14.72 -1.61 -26.21
N LYS A 328 14.90 -1.08 -25.00
CA LYS A 328 16.16 -1.14 -24.25
C LYS A 328 15.85 -1.60 -22.83
N TYR A 329 16.37 -2.74 -22.42
CA TYR A 329 16.16 -3.30 -21.08
C TYR A 329 17.47 -3.30 -20.31
N PHE A 330 17.39 -3.03 -19.02
CA PHE A 330 18.50 -3.14 -18.08
C PHE A 330 18.15 -4.14 -16.98
N PRO A 331 18.55 -5.42 -17.13
CA PRO A 331 18.26 -6.44 -16.13
C PRO A 331 19.16 -6.28 -14.91
N VAL A 332 18.57 -6.25 -13.73
CA VAL A 332 19.28 -6.21 -12.44
C VAL A 332 19.14 -7.56 -11.76
N PRO A 333 20.24 -8.25 -11.41
CA PRO A 333 20.16 -9.50 -10.66
C PRO A 333 19.50 -9.29 -9.29
N ILE A 334 18.50 -10.12 -8.93
CA ILE A 334 17.83 -9.98 -7.65
C ILE A 334 18.78 -10.25 -6.46
N ALA A 335 19.77 -11.11 -6.66
CA ALA A 335 20.81 -11.39 -5.67
C ALA A 335 21.61 -10.14 -5.24
N LEU A 336 21.68 -9.11 -6.09
CA LEU A 336 22.27 -7.82 -5.73
C LEU A 336 21.47 -7.14 -4.63
N MET A 337 20.13 -7.16 -4.73
CA MET A 337 19.26 -6.62 -3.69
C MET A 337 19.37 -7.43 -2.39
N ASP A 338 19.38 -8.76 -2.50
CA ASP A 338 19.52 -9.65 -1.33
C ASP A 338 20.84 -9.37 -0.59
N GLY A 339 21.93 -9.13 -1.31
CA GLY A 339 23.22 -8.74 -0.74
C GLY A 339 23.19 -7.40 -0.03
N ILE A 340 22.59 -6.38 -0.66
CA ILE A 340 22.46 -5.03 -0.07
C ILE A 340 21.57 -5.08 1.19
N ILE A 341 20.43 -5.77 1.13
CA ILE A 341 19.52 -5.92 2.27
C ILE A 341 20.23 -6.65 3.42
N GLY A 342 20.99 -7.73 3.13
CA GLY A 342 21.75 -8.45 4.15
C GLY A 342 22.76 -7.56 4.88
N ILE A 343 23.40 -6.64 4.17
CA ILE A 343 24.31 -5.66 4.78
C ILE A 343 23.52 -4.70 5.69
N PHE A 344 22.40 -4.15 5.23
CA PHE A 344 21.56 -3.26 6.03
C PHE A 344 20.97 -3.96 7.25
N ASP A 345 20.51 -5.21 7.13
CA ASP A 345 20.01 -6.00 8.26
C ASP A 345 21.10 -6.28 9.31
N PHE A 346 22.34 -6.53 8.86
CA PHE A 346 23.47 -6.67 9.77
C PHE A 346 23.78 -5.35 10.49
N LEU A 347 23.86 -4.25 9.75
CA LEU A 347 24.13 -2.93 10.31
C LEU A 347 23.01 -2.44 11.23
N ALA A 348 21.76 -2.74 10.93
CA ALA A 348 20.60 -2.38 11.77
C ALA A 348 20.63 -3.04 13.16
N LYS A 349 21.26 -4.23 13.29
CA LYS A 349 21.49 -4.86 14.61
C LYS A 349 22.45 -4.07 15.48
N ILE A 350 23.38 -3.33 14.87
CA ILE A 350 24.38 -2.51 15.57
C ILE A 350 23.88 -1.06 15.71
N PHE A 351 23.22 -0.55 14.67
CA PHE A 351 22.71 0.81 14.56
C PHE A 351 21.19 0.81 14.32
N PRO A 352 20.35 0.88 15.36
CA PRO A 352 18.89 0.82 15.24
C PRO A 352 18.27 1.90 14.30
N ALA A 353 19.01 3.01 14.09
CA ALA A 353 18.59 4.06 13.13
C ALA A 353 18.51 3.58 11.67
N LEU A 354 19.15 2.46 11.33
CA LEU A 354 19.13 1.87 9.99
C LEU A 354 17.99 0.84 9.79
N GLU A 355 17.20 0.55 10.83
CA GLU A 355 16.12 -0.44 10.78
C GLU A 355 15.08 -0.09 9.69
N ASP A 356 14.68 1.18 9.61
CA ASP A 356 13.72 1.63 8.58
C ASP A 356 14.32 1.59 7.16
N SER A 357 15.65 1.84 7.02
CA SER A 357 16.33 1.71 5.72
C SER A 357 16.42 0.26 5.26
N ALA A 358 16.64 -0.68 6.19
CA ALA A 358 16.63 -2.11 5.93
C ALA A 358 15.21 -2.57 5.50
N GLU A 359 14.17 -2.12 6.22
CA GLU A 359 12.78 -2.44 5.89
C GLU A 359 12.37 -1.87 4.51
N PHE A 360 12.80 -0.65 4.18
CA PHE A 360 12.58 -0.05 2.87
C PHE A 360 13.21 -0.87 1.74
N GLY A 361 14.43 -1.37 1.93
CA GLY A 361 15.08 -2.28 0.99
C GLY A 361 14.28 -3.57 0.79
N LYS A 362 13.74 -4.15 1.87
CA LYS A 362 12.87 -5.34 1.82
C LYS A 362 11.57 -5.08 1.06
N ILE A 363 10.98 -3.89 1.19
CA ILE A 363 9.79 -3.48 0.44
C ILE A 363 10.10 -3.51 -1.06
N GLY A 364 11.21 -2.89 -1.49
CA GLY A 364 11.64 -2.92 -2.89
C GLY A 364 11.86 -4.33 -3.41
N ARG A 365 12.54 -5.17 -2.64
CA ARG A 365 12.79 -6.59 -2.98
C ARG A 365 11.49 -7.38 -3.06
N TYR A 366 10.52 -7.14 -2.16
CA TYR A 366 9.23 -7.79 -2.19
C TYR A 366 8.50 -7.52 -3.51
N TYR A 367 8.35 -6.24 -3.88
CA TYR A 367 7.67 -5.86 -5.13
C TYR A 367 8.43 -6.28 -6.39
N ALA A 368 9.73 -6.53 -6.30
CA ALA A 368 10.53 -7.04 -7.42
C ALA A 368 10.29 -8.54 -7.71
N ALA A 369 9.87 -9.33 -6.73
CA ALA A 369 9.81 -10.79 -6.84
C ALA A 369 8.45 -11.42 -6.49
N GLU A 370 7.58 -10.72 -5.74
CA GLU A 370 6.27 -11.22 -5.35
C GLU A 370 5.18 -10.58 -6.22
N SER A 371 4.33 -11.41 -6.82
CA SER A 371 3.26 -10.92 -7.68
C SER A 371 2.12 -10.29 -6.88
N MET A 372 1.55 -9.22 -7.42
CA MET A 372 0.33 -8.59 -6.87
C MET A 372 -0.91 -9.24 -7.53
N LEU A 373 -1.12 -10.50 -7.22
CA LEU A 373 -2.20 -11.37 -7.71
C LEU A 373 -2.73 -12.21 -6.55
N LEU A 374 -3.87 -12.85 -6.72
CA LEU A 374 -4.41 -13.77 -5.74
C LEU A 374 -3.44 -14.93 -5.52
N TRP A 375 -3.13 -15.23 -4.26
CA TRP A 375 -2.30 -16.35 -3.88
C TRP A 375 -3.15 -17.60 -3.64
N ASP A 376 -2.88 -18.67 -4.37
CA ASP A 376 -3.45 -19.99 -4.12
C ASP A 376 -2.54 -20.76 -3.16
N GLU A 377 -2.94 -20.82 -1.90
CA GLU A 377 -2.16 -21.50 -0.85
C GLU A 377 -2.00 -23.02 -1.12
N LYS A 378 -3.02 -23.64 -1.73
CA LYS A 378 -2.99 -25.08 -2.01
C LYS A 378 -1.99 -25.44 -3.10
N ARG A 379 -1.90 -24.60 -4.12
CA ARG A 379 -1.00 -24.78 -5.26
C ARG A 379 0.36 -24.13 -5.04
N GLY A 380 0.48 -23.21 -4.08
CA GLY A 380 1.69 -22.43 -3.82
C GLY A 380 2.06 -21.49 -4.98
N VAL A 381 1.07 -20.97 -5.72
CA VAL A 381 1.28 -20.10 -6.88
C VAL A 381 0.36 -18.87 -6.85
N TYR A 382 0.78 -17.82 -7.54
CA TYR A 382 -0.06 -16.69 -7.83
C TYR A 382 -0.97 -16.99 -9.03
N ASP A 383 -2.27 -16.76 -8.88
CA ASP A 383 -3.28 -17.08 -9.90
C ASP A 383 -3.85 -15.78 -10.49
N ALA A 384 -3.44 -15.49 -11.72
CA ALA A 384 -3.87 -14.32 -12.45
C ALA A 384 -5.35 -14.41 -12.89
N ASP A 385 -5.80 -15.61 -13.25
CA ASP A 385 -7.17 -15.83 -13.76
C ASP A 385 -8.18 -15.79 -12.60
N ALA A 386 -7.82 -16.32 -11.43
CA ALA A 386 -8.63 -16.23 -10.22
C ALA A 386 -8.60 -14.84 -9.58
N THR A 387 -7.65 -13.96 -9.94
CA THR A 387 -7.62 -12.58 -9.42
C THR A 387 -8.79 -11.77 -9.98
N PRO A 388 -9.74 -11.31 -9.15
CA PRO A 388 -10.90 -10.55 -9.60
C PRO A 388 -10.49 -9.25 -10.30
N SER A 389 -11.31 -8.83 -11.27
CA SER A 389 -11.10 -7.60 -12.04
C SER A 389 -12.28 -6.65 -11.88
N TYR A 390 -11.99 -5.36 -11.88
CA TYR A 390 -13.00 -4.29 -11.82
C TYR A 390 -12.55 -3.07 -12.61
N GLY A 391 -13.54 -2.35 -13.16
CA GLY A 391 -13.35 -1.10 -13.87
C GLY A 391 -13.00 -1.26 -15.34
N THR A 392 -12.66 -0.16 -15.97
CA THR A 392 -12.42 -0.04 -17.40
C THR A 392 -11.09 0.64 -17.75
N ASP A 393 -10.45 1.28 -16.78
CA ASP A 393 -9.21 2.00 -17.00
C ASP A 393 -8.05 1.02 -17.23
N THR A 394 -7.27 1.22 -18.29
CA THR A 394 -6.12 0.38 -18.63
C THR A 394 -4.81 1.05 -18.31
N LEU A 395 -3.78 0.25 -17.94
CA LEU A 395 -2.44 0.78 -17.71
C LEU A 395 -1.86 1.42 -18.98
N GLU A 396 -2.18 0.88 -20.15
CA GLU A 396 -1.76 1.45 -21.44
C GLU A 396 -2.32 2.87 -21.63
N GLY A 397 -3.63 3.05 -21.40
CA GLY A 397 -4.26 4.38 -21.47
C GLY A 397 -3.66 5.36 -20.47
N PHE A 398 -3.34 4.90 -19.25
CA PHE A 398 -2.63 5.69 -18.26
C PHE A 398 -1.21 6.08 -18.72
N PHE A 399 -0.43 5.15 -19.26
CA PHE A 399 0.90 5.45 -19.80
C PHE A 399 0.84 6.42 -20.97
N GLN A 400 -0.13 6.27 -21.88
CA GLN A 400 -0.33 7.21 -22.98
C GLN A 400 -0.59 8.63 -22.47
N LYS A 401 -1.48 8.76 -21.46
CA LYS A 401 -1.75 10.04 -20.83
C LYS A 401 -0.51 10.62 -20.12
N ALA A 402 0.23 9.79 -19.39
CA ALA A 402 1.45 10.22 -18.72
C ALA A 402 2.55 10.69 -19.70
N LEU A 403 2.67 10.05 -20.87
CA LEU A 403 3.61 10.45 -21.91
C LEU A 403 3.25 11.78 -22.57
N THR A 404 1.95 12.10 -22.71
CA THR A 404 1.46 13.33 -23.37
C THR A 404 1.33 14.51 -22.41
N GLU A 405 0.68 14.30 -21.25
CA GLU A 405 0.35 15.34 -20.29
C GLU A 405 1.36 15.44 -19.13
N GLY A 406 2.26 14.45 -19.01
CA GLY A 406 3.19 14.31 -17.90
C GLY A 406 2.51 13.76 -16.62
N LEU A 407 3.32 13.60 -15.56
CA LEU A 407 2.90 13.06 -14.28
C LEU A 407 2.54 14.15 -13.25
N LYS A 408 2.24 15.38 -13.67
CA LYS A 408 1.86 16.49 -12.79
C LYS A 408 0.67 16.12 -11.89
N GLY A 409 0.79 16.39 -10.60
CA GLY A 409 -0.23 16.05 -9.60
C GLY A 409 -0.26 14.56 -9.23
N GLN A 410 0.66 13.78 -9.76
CA GLN A 410 0.83 12.36 -9.46
C GLN A 410 2.12 12.11 -8.65
N GLU A 411 2.51 13.02 -7.78
CA GLU A 411 3.70 12.88 -6.95
C GLU A 411 3.67 11.58 -6.15
N LEU A 412 4.72 10.77 -6.27
CA LEU A 412 4.83 9.46 -5.60
C LEU A 412 5.10 9.59 -4.09
N GLY A 413 5.49 10.80 -3.64
CA GLY A 413 5.88 11.04 -2.26
C GLY A 413 7.10 10.21 -1.86
N ASP A 414 7.16 9.84 -0.57
CA ASP A 414 8.28 9.07 -0.02
C ASP A 414 8.30 7.59 -0.45
N GLN A 415 7.29 7.14 -1.23
CA GLN A 415 7.19 5.77 -1.77
C GLN A 415 7.80 5.60 -3.17
N ALA A 416 8.51 6.57 -3.68
CA ALA A 416 9.19 6.49 -4.98
C ALA A 416 10.42 5.57 -4.90
N VAL A 417 10.22 4.27 -5.07
CA VAL A 417 11.31 3.27 -5.05
C VAL A 417 12.27 3.44 -6.25
N PHE A 418 11.80 4.06 -7.34
CA PHE A 418 12.56 4.29 -8.57
C PHE A 418 12.39 5.72 -9.12
N GLY A 419 11.91 6.66 -8.31
CA GLY A 419 11.76 8.05 -8.71
C GLY A 419 13.13 8.73 -8.84
N VAL A 420 13.39 9.32 -9.99
CA VAL A 420 14.45 10.32 -10.13
C VAL A 420 14.07 11.45 -9.17
N GLY A 421 14.95 11.76 -8.20
CA GLY A 421 14.69 12.80 -7.21
C GLY A 421 14.29 14.12 -7.90
N GLU A 422 13.23 14.74 -7.37
CA GLU A 422 12.89 16.13 -7.67
C GLU A 422 13.92 17.10 -7.07
#